data_d7d64022fedd54a25160a0461699fc77
#
_entry.id   d7d64022fedd54a25160a0461699fc77
#
_cell.length_a   1.000
_cell.length_b   1.000
_cell.length_c   1.000
_cell.angle_alpha   90.00
_cell.angle_beta   90.00
_cell.angle_gamma   90.00
#
_symmetry.space_group_name_H-M   'P 1'
#
loop_
_entity.id
_entity.type
_entity.pdbx_description
1 polymer ?
#
loop_
_entity_poly.entity_id
_entity_poly.type
_entity_poly.pdbx_seq_one_letter_code
_entity_poly.pdbx_strand_id
1 'polypeptide(L)'
;TVLLDDYFARGLAARQGVPTVRYFADALNLSANYFGDLVKAQTGNSPQQLIQQHLIAQARHRLTTTTDTVSQIAYALGFEYPQYFSRLFKKQTGQTPQEFRAQA
;
A
#
# COMPACT_ATOMS: atom_id res chain seq x y z
N THR A 1 -9.35 -2.98 3.71
CA THR A 1 -9.94 -2.84 5.03
C THR A 1 -10.27 -1.38 5.33
N VAL A 2 -11.17 -1.16 6.27
CA VAL A 2 -11.62 0.19 6.64
C VAL A 2 -10.45 1.06 7.09
N LEU A 3 -9.53 0.53 7.90
CA LEU A 3 -8.39 1.29 8.40
C LEU A 3 -7.44 1.73 7.28
N LEU A 4 -7.15 0.84 6.34
CA LEU A 4 -6.31 1.15 5.19
C LEU A 4 -6.97 2.16 4.27
N ASP A 5 -8.27 1.95 3.97
CA ASP A 5 -9.01 2.86 3.12
C ASP A 5 -9.04 4.27 3.73
N ASP A 6 -9.26 4.37 5.04
CA ASP A 6 -9.28 5.65 5.75
C ASP A 6 -7.91 6.33 5.69
N TYR A 7 -6.83 5.58 5.88
CA TYR A 7 -5.47 6.12 5.83
C TYR A 7 -5.22 6.84 4.49
N PHE A 8 -5.56 6.19 3.38
CA PHE A 8 -5.35 6.78 2.06
C PHE A 8 -6.36 7.88 1.75
N ALA A 9 -7.61 7.71 2.16
CA ALA A 9 -8.65 8.72 1.93
C ALA A 9 -8.33 10.05 2.64
N ARG A 10 -7.66 10.00 3.79
CA ARG A 10 -7.28 11.20 4.54
C ARG A 10 -5.98 11.83 4.03
N GLY A 11 -5.37 11.27 3.00
CA GLY A 11 -4.13 11.80 2.45
C GLY A 11 -2.90 11.57 3.34
N LEU A 12 -2.98 10.65 4.29
CA LEU A 12 -1.88 10.40 5.22
C LEU A 12 -0.68 9.76 4.53
N ALA A 13 -0.91 8.98 3.47
CA ALA A 13 0.19 8.35 2.74
C ALA A 13 1.14 9.38 2.15
N ALA A 14 0.61 10.42 1.52
CA ALA A 14 1.42 11.47 0.92
C ALA A 14 2.17 12.29 1.97
N ARG A 15 1.61 12.42 3.18
CA ARG A 15 2.19 13.25 4.23
C ARG A 15 3.09 12.49 5.18
N GLN A 16 2.77 11.24 5.48
CA GLN A 16 3.46 10.44 6.50
C GLN A 16 4.19 9.23 5.95
N GLY A 17 3.96 8.89 4.68
CA GLY A 17 4.58 7.75 4.06
C GLY A 17 3.68 6.52 4.01
N VAL A 18 4.26 5.41 3.56
CA VAL A 18 3.56 4.12 3.48
C VAL A 18 3.08 3.73 4.88
N PRO A 19 1.81 3.27 5.02
CA PRO A 19 1.32 2.87 6.34
C PRO A 19 2.11 1.69 6.90
N THR A 20 2.31 1.71 8.22
CA THR A 20 3.07 0.66 8.92
C THR A 20 2.14 -0.13 9.83
N VAL A 21 2.56 -1.36 10.14
CA VAL A 21 1.85 -2.20 11.10
C VAL A 21 1.77 -1.50 12.46
N ARG A 22 2.87 -0.87 12.89
CA ARG A 22 2.92 -0.16 14.17
C ARG A 22 1.91 0.99 14.22
N TYR A 23 1.75 1.72 13.13
CA TYR A 23 0.79 2.83 13.09
C TYR A 23 -0.63 2.34 13.45
N PHE A 24 -1.05 1.24 12.82
CA PHE A 24 -2.40 0.73 13.06
C PHE A 24 -2.54 0.08 14.44
N ALA A 25 -1.51 -0.61 14.89
CA ALA A 25 -1.53 -1.19 16.25
C ALA A 25 -1.63 -0.09 17.30
N ASP A 26 -0.84 0.98 17.17
CA ASP A 26 -0.87 2.11 18.10
C ASP A 26 -2.22 2.81 18.07
N ALA A 27 -2.82 2.96 16.90
CA ALA A 27 -4.14 3.59 16.77
C ALA A 27 -5.22 2.83 17.52
N LEU A 28 -5.05 1.52 17.68
CA LEU A 28 -5.98 0.65 18.41
C LEU A 28 -5.52 0.33 19.84
N ASN A 29 -4.42 0.93 20.27
CA ASN A 29 -3.82 0.69 21.59
C ASN A 29 -3.47 -0.79 21.81
N LEU A 30 -2.94 -1.42 20.76
CA LEU A 30 -2.53 -2.82 20.79
C LEU A 30 -1.03 -2.93 20.53
N SER A 31 -0.39 -4.00 21.05
CA SER A 31 0.96 -4.31 20.64
C SER A 31 0.96 -4.77 19.17
N ALA A 32 2.10 -4.59 18.50
CA ALA A 32 2.21 -5.02 17.10
C ALA A 32 2.00 -6.54 16.98
N ASN A 33 2.51 -7.32 17.94
CA ASN A 33 2.35 -8.78 17.93
C ASN A 33 0.90 -9.19 18.09
N TYR A 34 0.20 -8.62 19.07
CA TYR A 34 -1.21 -8.95 19.29
C TYR A 34 -2.07 -8.54 18.10
N PHE A 35 -1.81 -7.34 17.56
CA PHE A 35 -2.51 -6.86 16.37
C PHE A 35 -2.28 -7.79 15.18
N GLY A 36 -1.03 -8.23 14.97
CA GLY A 36 -0.69 -9.16 13.91
C GLY A 36 -1.41 -10.50 14.03
N ASP A 37 -1.44 -11.07 15.23
CA ASP A 37 -2.14 -12.33 15.48
C ASP A 37 -3.63 -12.20 15.23
N LEU A 38 -4.22 -11.09 15.67
CA LEU A 38 -5.65 -10.84 15.53
C LEU A 38 -6.02 -10.72 14.04
N VAL A 39 -5.26 -9.95 13.28
CA VAL A 39 -5.49 -9.75 11.85
C VAL A 39 -5.35 -11.07 11.10
N LYS A 40 -4.31 -11.84 11.40
CA LYS A 40 -4.10 -13.12 10.74
C LYS A 40 -5.22 -14.12 11.05
N ALA A 41 -5.70 -14.12 12.28
CA ALA A 41 -6.82 -15.01 12.67
C ALA A 41 -8.09 -14.66 11.92
N GLN A 42 -8.34 -13.36 11.64
CA GLN A 42 -9.57 -12.93 10.99
C GLN A 42 -9.50 -12.97 9.47
N THR A 43 -8.31 -12.74 8.87
CA THR A 43 -8.18 -12.57 7.43
C THR A 43 -7.38 -13.66 6.74
N GLY A 44 -6.61 -14.43 7.49
CA GLY A 44 -5.66 -15.40 6.94
C GLY A 44 -4.35 -14.77 6.46
N ASN A 45 -4.23 -13.44 6.51
CA ASN A 45 -3.04 -12.71 6.04
C ASN A 45 -2.44 -11.90 7.18
N SER A 46 -1.12 -11.69 7.12
CA SER A 46 -0.48 -10.77 8.06
C SER A 46 -0.86 -9.32 7.73
N PRO A 47 -0.76 -8.40 8.70
CA PRO A 47 -1.00 -6.99 8.42
C PRO A 47 -0.11 -6.44 7.31
N GLN A 48 1.14 -6.85 7.24
CA GLN A 48 2.07 -6.41 6.19
C GLN A 48 1.60 -6.84 4.81
N GLN A 49 1.10 -8.08 4.69
CA GLN A 49 0.56 -8.58 3.43
C GLN A 49 -0.66 -7.76 2.99
N LEU A 50 -1.55 -7.42 3.93
CA LEU A 50 -2.72 -6.60 3.62
C LEU A 50 -2.33 -5.20 3.18
N ILE A 51 -1.34 -4.60 3.84
CA ILE A 51 -0.84 -3.28 3.43
C ILE A 51 -0.28 -3.33 2.02
N GLN A 52 0.53 -4.33 1.70
CA GLN A 52 1.11 -4.47 0.36
C GLN A 52 0.04 -4.70 -0.69
N GLN A 53 -0.94 -5.55 -0.42
CA GLN A 53 -2.06 -5.79 -1.34
C GLN A 53 -2.84 -4.52 -1.61
N HIS A 54 -3.07 -3.72 -0.58
CA HIS A 54 -3.79 -2.46 -0.72
C HIS A 54 -2.99 -1.45 -1.55
N LEU A 55 -1.68 -1.34 -1.32
CA LEU A 55 -0.82 -0.46 -2.10
C LEU A 55 -0.85 -0.84 -3.59
N ILE A 56 -0.79 -2.12 -3.90
CA ILE A 56 -0.83 -2.59 -5.28
C ILE A 56 -2.19 -2.30 -5.93
N ALA A 57 -3.28 -2.51 -5.19
CA ALA A 57 -4.63 -2.21 -5.70
C ALA A 57 -4.76 -0.71 -6.01
N GLN A 58 -4.29 0.15 -5.13
CA GLN A 58 -4.28 1.60 -5.36
C GLN A 58 -3.42 1.97 -6.56
N ALA A 59 -2.25 1.33 -6.69
CA ALA A 59 -1.37 1.59 -7.81
C ALA A 59 -2.00 1.19 -9.15
N ARG A 60 -2.63 0.02 -9.21
CA ARG A 60 -3.33 -0.42 -10.42
C ARG A 60 -4.41 0.56 -10.83
N HIS A 61 -5.19 1.03 -9.86
CA HIS A 61 -6.26 1.99 -10.12
C HIS A 61 -5.69 3.28 -10.71
N ARG A 62 -4.65 3.85 -10.09
CA ARG A 62 -4.05 5.10 -10.58
C ARG A 62 -3.36 4.94 -11.92
N LEU A 63 -2.73 3.80 -12.16
CA LEU A 63 -2.06 3.53 -13.44
C LEU A 63 -3.05 3.45 -14.61
N THR A 64 -4.29 3.03 -14.36
CA THR A 64 -5.30 2.86 -15.41
C THR A 64 -6.27 4.02 -15.53
N THR A 65 -6.38 4.86 -14.49
CA THR A 65 -7.38 5.95 -14.48
C THR A 65 -6.76 7.34 -14.55
N THR A 66 -5.44 7.47 -14.43
CA THR A 66 -4.77 8.77 -14.47
C THR A 66 -3.63 8.76 -15.49
N THR A 67 -3.14 9.96 -15.81
CA THR A 67 -1.93 10.15 -16.62
C THR A 67 -0.72 10.47 -15.75
N ASP A 68 -0.83 10.32 -14.43
CA ASP A 68 0.27 10.58 -13.52
C ASP A 68 1.47 9.70 -13.88
N THR A 69 2.67 10.23 -13.70
CA THR A 69 3.89 9.45 -13.91
C THR A 69 3.99 8.37 -12.83
N VAL A 70 4.78 7.34 -13.10
CA VAL A 70 5.06 6.29 -12.10
C VAL A 70 5.62 6.91 -10.82
N SER A 71 6.51 7.89 -10.93
CA SER A 71 7.07 8.59 -9.77
C SER A 71 6.00 9.33 -8.97
N GLN A 72 5.09 10.02 -9.65
CA GLN A 72 4.00 10.73 -8.99
C GLN A 72 3.10 9.76 -8.21
N ILE A 73 2.80 8.61 -8.82
CA ILE A 73 2.00 7.57 -8.16
C ILE A 73 2.73 7.05 -6.94
N ALA A 74 4.03 6.78 -7.05
CA ALA A 74 4.82 6.28 -5.93
C ALA A 74 4.80 7.26 -4.75
N TYR A 75 4.99 8.54 -5.01
CA TYR A 75 4.96 9.56 -3.95
C TYR A 75 3.58 9.69 -3.33
N ALA A 76 2.52 9.62 -4.14
CA ALA A 76 1.15 9.69 -3.63
C ALA A 76 0.82 8.51 -2.71
N LEU A 77 1.42 7.34 -2.96
CA LEU A 77 1.24 6.16 -2.12
C LEU A 77 2.13 6.16 -0.89
N GLY A 78 3.03 7.13 -0.77
CA GLY A 78 3.88 7.30 0.41
C GLY A 78 5.29 6.77 0.27
N PHE A 79 5.69 6.30 -0.89
CA PHE A 79 7.07 5.84 -1.11
C PHE A 79 8.02 7.02 -1.15
N GLU A 80 9.11 6.93 -0.43
CA GLU A 80 10.16 7.95 -0.45
C GLU A 80 10.94 7.90 -1.76
N TYR A 81 11.14 6.69 -2.30
CA TYR A 81 11.89 6.49 -3.53
C TYR A 81 11.05 5.68 -4.52
N PRO A 82 10.80 6.21 -5.73
CA PRO A 82 9.98 5.51 -6.72
C PRO A 82 10.48 4.11 -7.10
N GLN A 83 11.81 3.88 -7.04
CA GLN A 83 12.35 2.57 -7.38
C GLN A 83 11.90 1.48 -6.41
N TYR A 84 11.63 1.81 -5.15
CA TYR A 84 11.11 0.83 -4.18
C TYR A 84 9.67 0.45 -4.53
N PHE A 85 8.87 1.43 -4.95
CA PHE A 85 7.53 1.17 -5.43
C PHE A 85 7.54 0.24 -6.65
N SER A 86 8.36 0.56 -7.65
CA SER A 86 8.44 -0.24 -8.88
C SER A 86 8.89 -1.68 -8.59
N ARG A 87 9.82 -1.84 -7.67
CA ARG A 87 10.31 -3.16 -7.26
C ARG A 87 9.22 -3.98 -6.57
N LEU A 88 8.48 -3.36 -5.65
CA LEU A 88 7.37 -4.02 -4.98
C LEU A 88 6.28 -4.40 -5.96
N PHE A 89 5.92 -3.47 -6.87
CA PHE A 89 4.91 -3.72 -7.88
C PHE A 89 5.26 -4.91 -8.76
N LYS A 90 6.51 -4.95 -9.24
CA LYS A 90 6.96 -6.07 -10.07
C LYS A 90 6.97 -7.39 -9.30
N LYS A 91 7.39 -7.36 -8.04
CA LYS A 91 7.40 -8.56 -7.19
C LYS A 91 6.00 -9.12 -7.00
N GLN A 92 5.01 -8.25 -6.81
CA GLN A 92 3.63 -8.66 -6.52
C GLN A 92 2.83 -9.02 -7.76
N THR A 93 3.12 -8.37 -8.90
CA THR A 93 2.31 -8.51 -10.12
C THR A 93 3.02 -9.22 -11.27
N GLY A 94 4.34 -9.35 -11.20
CA GLY A 94 5.14 -9.89 -12.30
C GLY A 94 5.47 -8.88 -13.39
N GLN A 95 4.98 -7.65 -13.30
CA GLN A 95 5.20 -6.60 -14.29
C GLN A 95 5.67 -5.32 -13.63
N THR A 96 6.45 -4.51 -14.37
CA THR A 96 6.74 -3.16 -13.90
C THR A 96 5.48 -2.31 -14.00
N PRO A 97 5.39 -1.19 -13.26
CA PRO A 97 4.25 -0.29 -13.40
C PRO A 97 4.04 0.21 -14.83
N GLN A 98 5.13 0.46 -15.56
CA GLN A 98 5.04 0.91 -16.95
C GLN A 98 4.51 -0.17 -17.86
N GLU A 99 4.97 -1.42 -17.68
CA GLU A 99 4.46 -2.55 -18.44
C GLU A 99 2.97 -2.76 -18.19
N PHE A 100 2.56 -2.67 -16.93
CA PHE A 100 1.17 -2.81 -16.55
C PHE A 100 0.30 -1.73 -17.23
N ARG A 101 0.75 -0.47 -17.18
CA ARG A 101 0.02 0.65 -17.78
C ARG A 101 -0.13 0.46 -19.29
N ALA A 102 0.91 -0.03 -19.95
CA ALA A 102 0.89 -0.22 -21.40
C ALA A 102 -0.12 -1.28 -21.84
N GLN A 103 -0.43 -2.24 -20.97
CA GLN A 103 -1.39 -3.30 -21.28
C GLN A 103 -2.82 -2.96 -20.88
N ALA A 104 -3.00 -1.92 -20.10
CA ALA A 104 -4.33 -1.55 -19.58
C ALA A 104 -5.21 -0.88 -20.64
#